data_fdec153a6b756feaf5c38f1a7da78192
#
_entry.id   fdec153a6b756feaf5c38f1a7da78192
#
_cell.length_a   1.000
_cell.length_b   1.000
_cell.length_c   1.000
_cell.angle_alpha   90.00
_cell.angle_beta   90.00
_cell.angle_gamma   90.00
#
_symmetry.space_group_name_H-M   'P 1'
#
loop_
_entity.id
_entity.type
_entity.pdbx_description
1 polymer ?
#
loop_
_entity_poly.entity_id
_entity_poly.type
_entity_poly.pdbx_seq_one_letter_code
_entity_poly.pdbx_strand_id
1 'polypeptide(L)'
;LTESLLELNKYEARKVILEMTDFDINGMIQQICETFEGTCKEKHLVFELLLSSGSLRVHADMGKIQQVLYNLIDNAIKFSHFDSKITIETISRNGKAYISIKDYGMGIPKDCVTKIWERFYKTDLSRGRDKRGTGLGLSIVKEIVEAHDENINVISTEGVGTEFIFTLTLT
;
A
#
# COMPACT_ATOMS: atom_id res chain seq x y z
N LEU A 1 10.25 14.02 5.57
CA LEU A 1 9.04 14.84 5.70
C LEU A 1 8.94 15.87 4.56
N THR A 2 9.99 16.65 4.33
CA THR A 2 10.04 17.66 3.27
C THR A 2 9.86 17.03 1.90
N GLU A 3 10.50 15.92 1.63
CA GLU A 3 10.37 15.21 0.36
C GLU A 3 8.94 14.73 0.10
N SER A 4 8.29 14.16 1.11
CA SER A 4 6.93 13.70 1.00
C SER A 4 5.95 14.85 0.76
N LEU A 5 6.16 15.99 1.42
CA LEU A 5 5.32 17.16 1.25
C LEU A 5 5.50 17.78 -0.14
N LEU A 6 6.74 17.88 -0.62
CA LEU A 6 7.03 18.37 -1.97
C LEU A 6 6.43 17.46 -3.03
N GLU A 7 6.50 16.14 -2.83
CA GLU A 7 5.93 15.19 -3.73
C GLU A 7 4.41 15.32 -3.80
N LEU A 8 3.75 15.45 -2.64
CA LEU A 8 2.31 15.64 -2.59
C LEU A 8 1.88 16.94 -3.30
N ASN A 9 2.61 18.03 -3.10
CA ASN A 9 2.33 19.28 -3.79
C ASN A 9 2.48 19.14 -5.30
N LYS A 10 3.46 18.35 -5.75
CA LYS A 10 3.65 18.05 -7.17
C LYS A 10 2.43 17.34 -7.77
N TYR A 11 1.86 16.38 -7.06
CA TYR A 11 0.67 15.65 -7.52
C TYR A 11 -0.57 16.53 -7.56
N GLU A 12 -0.68 17.47 -6.65
CA GLU A 12 -1.86 18.36 -6.58
C GLU A 12 -1.76 19.55 -7.52
N ALA A 13 -0.58 20.17 -7.62
CA ALA A 13 -0.39 21.39 -8.38
C ALA A 13 -0.26 21.15 -9.88
N ARG A 14 0.08 19.95 -10.31
CA ARG A 14 0.34 19.62 -11.71
C ARG A 14 -0.27 18.27 -12.06
N LYS A 15 -0.65 18.11 -13.32
CA LYS A 15 -0.91 16.79 -13.87
C LYS A 15 0.38 16.00 -13.76
N VAL A 16 0.35 14.90 -13.04
CA VAL A 16 1.50 14.01 -12.92
C VAL A 16 1.77 13.37 -14.27
N ILE A 17 2.99 13.55 -14.76
CA ILE A 17 3.43 12.87 -15.96
C ILE A 17 3.99 11.53 -15.53
N LEU A 18 3.30 10.47 -15.90
CA LEU A 18 3.70 9.11 -15.57
C LEU A 18 4.63 8.57 -16.65
N GLU A 19 5.69 7.87 -16.23
CA GLU A 19 6.55 7.13 -17.13
C GLU A 19 6.08 5.69 -17.19
N MET A 20 5.09 5.42 -18.03
CA MET A 20 4.44 4.11 -18.14
C MET A 20 5.37 3.10 -18.80
N THR A 21 5.54 1.96 -18.15
CA THR A 21 6.31 0.84 -18.68
C THR A 21 5.61 -0.47 -18.33
N ASP A 22 6.04 -1.55 -18.97
CA ASP A 22 5.54 -2.89 -18.67
C ASP A 22 6.51 -3.58 -17.71
N PHE A 23 5.99 -4.12 -16.62
CA PHE A 23 6.83 -4.83 -15.66
C PHE A 23 6.02 -5.89 -14.90
N ASP A 24 6.74 -6.80 -14.24
CA ASP A 24 6.13 -7.89 -13.46
C ASP A 24 5.86 -7.42 -12.03
N ILE A 25 4.58 -7.23 -11.71
CA ILE A 25 4.17 -6.78 -10.37
C ILE A 25 4.46 -7.84 -9.31
N ASN A 26 4.36 -9.13 -9.64
CA ASN A 26 4.68 -10.20 -8.69
C ASN A 26 6.14 -10.16 -8.26
N GLY A 27 7.04 -9.94 -9.22
CA GLY A 27 8.47 -9.79 -8.93
C GLY A 27 8.77 -8.59 -8.07
N MET A 28 8.10 -7.47 -8.33
CA MET A 28 8.27 -6.26 -7.52
C MET A 28 7.82 -6.49 -6.08
N ILE A 29 6.68 -7.15 -5.88
CA ILE A 29 6.16 -7.48 -4.55
C ILE A 29 7.17 -8.33 -3.78
N GLN A 30 7.73 -9.35 -4.41
CA GLN A 30 8.72 -10.22 -3.78
C GLN A 30 9.95 -9.45 -3.34
N GLN A 31 10.46 -8.55 -4.18
CA GLN A 31 11.63 -7.73 -3.85
C GLN A 31 11.36 -6.79 -2.67
N ILE A 32 10.19 -6.16 -2.64
CA ILE A 32 9.83 -5.26 -1.54
C ILE A 32 9.71 -6.06 -0.24
N CYS A 33 9.09 -7.23 -0.28
CA CYS A 33 8.97 -8.08 0.91
C CYS A 33 10.34 -8.48 1.47
N GLU A 34 11.30 -8.77 0.59
CA GLU A 34 12.67 -9.06 1.02
C GLU A 34 13.29 -7.88 1.77
N THR A 35 12.99 -6.66 1.34
CA THR A 35 13.47 -5.44 2.00
C THR A 35 12.99 -5.34 3.44
N PHE A 36 11.80 -5.86 3.73
CA PHE A 36 11.19 -5.78 5.06
C PHE A 36 11.42 -7.00 5.94
N GLU A 37 12.22 -7.98 5.51
CA GLU A 37 12.45 -9.21 6.28
C GLU A 37 12.94 -8.93 7.70
N GLY A 38 13.91 -8.03 7.85
CA GLY A 38 14.45 -7.68 9.16
C GLY A 38 13.40 -7.08 10.08
N THR A 39 12.60 -6.16 9.57
CA THR A 39 11.54 -5.50 10.33
C THR A 39 10.47 -6.50 10.73
N CYS A 40 10.11 -7.41 9.83
CA CYS A 40 9.13 -8.45 10.12
C CYS A 40 9.62 -9.41 11.20
N LYS A 41 10.91 -9.74 11.19
CA LYS A 41 11.51 -10.61 12.21
C LYS A 41 11.34 -10.05 13.62
N GLU A 42 11.49 -8.74 13.78
CA GLU A 42 11.37 -8.09 15.08
C GLU A 42 9.98 -8.25 15.68
N LYS A 43 8.94 -8.28 14.84
CA LYS A 43 7.55 -8.45 15.28
C LYS A 43 7.04 -9.88 15.13
N HIS A 44 7.89 -10.81 14.68
CA HIS A 44 7.52 -12.18 14.33
C HIS A 44 6.37 -12.23 13.31
N LEU A 45 6.47 -11.37 12.30
CA LEU A 45 5.52 -11.34 11.20
C LEU A 45 6.01 -12.20 10.05
N VAL A 46 5.08 -12.82 9.33
CA VAL A 46 5.36 -13.60 8.12
C VAL A 46 4.59 -13.03 6.97
N PHE A 47 5.21 -12.94 5.81
CA PHE A 47 4.48 -12.63 4.58
C PHE A 47 3.88 -13.92 4.02
N GLU A 48 2.57 -13.88 3.77
CA GLU A 48 1.87 -14.93 3.04
C GLU A 48 1.61 -14.39 1.63
N LEU A 49 2.35 -14.88 0.65
CA LEU A 49 2.24 -14.41 -0.73
C LEU A 49 1.36 -15.36 -1.54
N LEU A 50 0.19 -14.89 -1.92
CA LEU A 50 -0.77 -15.62 -2.75
C LEU A 50 -0.79 -14.95 -4.13
N LEU A 51 0.32 -15.07 -4.84
CA LEU A 51 0.51 -14.42 -6.14
C LEU A 51 -0.01 -15.31 -7.27
N SER A 52 -0.59 -14.67 -8.30
CA SER A 52 -1.03 -15.39 -9.48
C SER A 52 0.15 -16.15 -10.09
N SER A 53 -0.12 -17.31 -10.71
CA SER A 53 0.95 -18.17 -11.18
C SER A 53 1.82 -17.51 -12.25
N GLY A 54 3.14 -17.69 -12.12
CA GLY A 54 4.11 -17.11 -13.02
C GLY A 54 4.29 -15.61 -12.80
N SER A 55 4.53 -14.87 -13.88
CA SER A 55 4.65 -13.43 -13.84
C SER A 55 3.28 -12.80 -14.10
N LEU A 56 3.06 -11.63 -13.53
CA LEU A 56 1.86 -10.83 -13.80
C LEU A 56 2.32 -9.46 -14.28
N ARG A 57 2.27 -9.26 -15.60
CA ARG A 57 2.79 -8.04 -16.20
C ARG A 57 1.70 -6.97 -16.25
N VAL A 58 2.06 -5.79 -15.79
CA VAL A 58 1.18 -4.62 -15.73
C VAL A 58 1.80 -3.46 -16.48
N HIS A 59 0.97 -2.51 -16.88
CA HIS A 59 1.38 -1.28 -17.55
C HIS A 59 1.16 -0.12 -16.59
N ALA A 60 2.23 0.45 -16.04
CA ALA A 60 2.16 1.48 -15.01
C ALA A 60 3.51 2.20 -14.88
N ASP A 61 3.56 3.21 -14.05
CA ASP A 61 4.82 3.86 -13.69
C ASP A 61 5.50 3.05 -12.59
N MET A 62 6.56 2.33 -12.97
CA MET A 62 7.24 1.39 -12.08
C MET A 62 7.67 2.02 -10.76
N GLY A 63 8.33 3.17 -10.81
CA GLY A 63 8.83 3.83 -9.60
C GLY A 63 7.71 4.28 -8.66
N LYS A 64 6.62 4.76 -9.24
CA LYS A 64 5.47 5.20 -8.43
C LYS A 64 4.71 4.04 -7.83
N ILE A 65 4.55 2.96 -8.55
CA ILE A 65 3.90 1.75 -8.01
C ILE A 65 4.76 1.11 -6.93
N GLN A 66 6.09 1.16 -7.09
CA GLN A 66 6.99 0.71 -6.03
C GLN A 66 6.75 1.50 -4.74
N GLN A 67 6.54 2.81 -4.85
CA GLN A 67 6.23 3.65 -3.71
C GLN A 67 4.88 3.29 -3.08
N VAL A 68 3.87 3.02 -3.89
CA VAL A 68 2.55 2.57 -3.40
C VAL A 68 2.70 1.29 -2.58
N LEU A 69 3.36 0.29 -3.15
CA LEU A 69 3.55 -0.99 -2.46
C LEU A 69 4.37 -0.84 -1.18
N TYR A 70 5.45 -0.07 -1.25
CA TYR A 70 6.27 0.18 -0.07
C TYR A 70 5.44 0.78 1.06
N ASN A 71 4.67 1.83 0.74
CA ASN A 71 3.87 2.52 1.74
C ASN A 71 2.77 1.63 2.33
N LEU A 72 2.09 0.84 1.50
CA LEU A 72 1.04 -0.07 1.98
C LEU A 72 1.61 -1.21 2.82
N ILE A 73 2.73 -1.78 2.43
CA ILE A 73 3.36 -2.87 3.18
C ILE A 73 3.94 -2.35 4.50
N ASP A 74 4.62 -1.20 4.47
CA ASP A 74 5.14 -0.56 5.67
C ASP A 74 4.01 -0.27 6.67
N ASN A 75 2.90 0.25 6.17
CA ASN A 75 1.71 0.52 6.99
C ASN A 75 1.15 -0.77 7.61
N ALA A 76 1.07 -1.84 6.82
CA ALA A 76 0.60 -3.13 7.31
C ALA A 76 1.49 -3.67 8.45
N ILE A 77 2.80 -3.52 8.32
CA ILE A 77 3.75 -3.96 9.35
C ILE A 77 3.56 -3.15 10.64
N LYS A 78 3.42 -1.83 10.50
CA LYS A 78 3.30 -0.93 11.65
C LYS A 78 2.07 -1.24 12.50
N PHE A 79 0.96 -1.57 11.87
CA PHE A 79 -0.32 -1.77 12.56
C PHE A 79 -0.68 -3.22 12.80
N SER A 80 0.15 -4.17 12.40
CA SER A 80 -0.04 -5.58 12.69
C SER A 80 0.28 -5.87 14.15
N HIS A 81 -0.40 -6.88 14.70
CA HIS A 81 -0.05 -7.44 15.99
C HIS A 81 1.22 -8.30 15.84
N PHE A 82 1.93 -8.50 16.94
CA PHE A 82 3.06 -9.44 16.99
C PHE A 82 2.57 -10.87 16.71
N ASP A 83 3.44 -11.69 16.19
CA ASP A 83 3.17 -13.12 15.91
C ASP A 83 2.00 -13.30 14.94
N SER A 84 1.92 -12.46 13.91
CA SER A 84 0.86 -12.46 12.94
C SER A 84 1.42 -12.62 11.53
N LYS A 85 0.60 -12.35 10.52
CA LYS A 85 1.01 -12.41 9.12
C LYS A 85 0.47 -11.23 8.35
N ILE A 86 1.06 -10.99 7.18
CA ILE A 86 0.57 -10.04 6.20
C ILE A 86 0.36 -10.82 4.92
N THR A 87 -0.87 -10.82 4.42
CA THR A 87 -1.25 -11.55 3.21
C THR A 87 -1.24 -10.60 2.03
N ILE A 88 -0.45 -10.92 1.01
CA ILE A 88 -0.41 -10.15 -0.23
C ILE A 88 -0.87 -11.06 -1.36
N GLU A 89 -1.92 -10.63 -2.04
CA GLU A 89 -2.54 -11.42 -3.09
C GLU A 89 -2.58 -10.65 -4.40
N THR A 90 -2.32 -11.33 -5.50
CA THR A 90 -2.54 -10.77 -6.84
C THR A 90 -3.43 -11.72 -7.63
N ILE A 91 -4.41 -11.15 -8.31
CA ILE A 91 -5.27 -11.89 -9.24
C ILE A 91 -5.42 -11.07 -10.52
N SER A 92 -5.65 -11.76 -11.63
CA SER A 92 -5.96 -11.11 -12.91
C SER A 92 -7.42 -11.36 -13.24
N ARG A 93 -8.12 -10.31 -13.69
CA ARG A 93 -9.53 -10.41 -14.01
C ARG A 93 -9.92 -9.27 -14.95
N ASN A 94 -10.53 -9.60 -16.08
CA ASN A 94 -11.07 -8.62 -17.03
C ASN A 94 -10.04 -7.54 -17.43
N GLY A 95 -8.80 -7.94 -17.72
CA GLY A 95 -7.76 -7.01 -18.16
C GLY A 95 -7.11 -6.20 -17.06
N LYS A 96 -7.44 -6.48 -15.80
CA LYS A 96 -6.89 -5.79 -14.64
C LYS A 96 -6.17 -6.74 -13.70
N ALA A 97 -5.11 -6.25 -13.07
CA ALA A 97 -4.51 -6.89 -11.92
C ALA A 97 -5.11 -6.27 -10.67
N TYR A 98 -5.52 -7.11 -9.73
CA TYR A 98 -6.00 -6.69 -8.42
C TYR A 98 -4.92 -7.06 -7.42
N ILE A 99 -4.39 -6.07 -6.72
CA ILE A 99 -3.33 -6.25 -5.73
C ILE A 99 -3.90 -5.94 -4.35
N SER A 100 -3.83 -6.93 -3.45
CA SER A 100 -4.37 -6.83 -2.10
C SER A 100 -3.26 -6.96 -1.07
N ILE A 101 -3.22 -6.04 -0.10
CA ILE A 101 -2.33 -6.12 1.06
C ILE A 101 -3.21 -6.12 2.30
N LYS A 102 -3.19 -7.24 3.03
CA LYS A 102 -4.06 -7.46 4.19
C LYS A 102 -3.24 -7.74 5.44
N ASP A 103 -3.50 -6.96 6.49
CA ASP A 103 -2.96 -7.23 7.81
C ASP A 103 -4.06 -7.72 8.74
N TYR A 104 -3.64 -8.30 9.86
CA TYR A 104 -4.53 -8.83 10.90
C TYR A 104 -4.26 -8.07 12.20
N GLY A 105 -4.19 -6.74 12.07
CA GLY A 105 -3.82 -5.85 13.14
C GLY A 105 -5.00 -5.16 13.80
N MET A 106 -4.75 -3.93 14.26
CA MET A 106 -5.74 -3.19 15.05
C MET A 106 -6.98 -2.77 14.26
N GLY A 107 -6.90 -2.74 12.94
CA GLY A 107 -8.00 -2.23 12.12
C GLY A 107 -8.18 -0.71 12.23
N ILE A 108 -9.16 -0.19 11.52
CA ILE A 108 -9.48 1.23 11.51
C ILE A 108 -10.90 1.39 12.02
N PRO A 109 -11.14 2.30 12.99
CA PRO A 109 -12.50 2.59 13.44
C PRO A 109 -13.40 2.99 12.26
N LYS A 110 -14.63 2.54 12.28
CA LYS A 110 -15.58 2.73 11.18
C LYS A 110 -15.74 4.21 10.78
N ASP A 111 -15.75 5.10 11.73
CA ASP A 111 -15.88 6.53 11.48
C ASP A 111 -14.61 7.20 10.98
N CYS A 112 -13.50 6.46 10.96
CA CYS A 112 -12.20 6.96 10.49
C CYS A 112 -11.85 6.49 9.07
N VAL A 113 -12.53 5.48 8.56
CA VAL A 113 -12.17 4.83 7.28
C VAL A 113 -12.12 5.80 6.10
N THR A 114 -13.00 6.79 6.06
CA THR A 114 -12.99 7.79 4.99
C THR A 114 -11.92 8.86 5.18
N LYS A 115 -11.42 9.01 6.40
CA LYS A 115 -10.48 10.08 6.75
C LYS A 115 -9.02 9.68 6.57
N ILE A 116 -8.73 8.39 6.43
CA ILE A 116 -7.33 7.90 6.35
C ILE A 116 -6.59 8.43 5.12
N TRP A 117 -7.31 8.89 4.11
CA TRP A 117 -6.73 9.44 2.88
C TRP A 117 -6.35 10.92 3.01
N GLU A 118 -6.76 11.58 4.09
CA GLU A 118 -6.45 12.99 4.31
C GLU A 118 -4.98 13.17 4.69
N ARG A 119 -4.40 14.29 4.28
CA ARG A 119 -3.02 14.64 4.65
C ARG A 119 -2.87 14.75 6.16
N PHE A 120 -1.75 14.23 6.65
CA PHE A 120 -1.40 14.31 8.07
C PHE A 120 -2.39 13.62 9.00
N TYR A 121 -3.34 12.86 8.43
CA TYR A 121 -4.30 12.16 9.25
C TYR A 121 -3.67 10.96 9.95
N LYS A 122 -3.91 10.85 11.25
CA LYS A 122 -3.54 9.70 12.08
C LYS A 122 -4.67 9.46 13.06
N THR A 123 -5.00 8.18 13.30
CA THR A 123 -5.94 7.84 14.36
C THR A 123 -5.27 8.03 15.72
N ASP A 124 -6.05 8.16 16.77
CA ASP A 124 -5.50 8.26 18.13
C ASP A 124 -4.64 7.04 18.48
N LEU A 125 -5.03 5.85 17.99
CA LEU A 125 -4.28 4.63 18.20
C LEU A 125 -2.92 4.65 17.48
N SER A 126 -2.89 5.16 16.24
CA SER A 126 -1.67 5.22 15.45
C SER A 126 -0.70 6.29 15.95
N ARG A 127 -1.20 7.39 16.50
CA ARG A 127 -0.38 8.48 17.04
C ARG A 127 0.57 8.01 18.13
N GLY A 128 0.12 7.09 19.00
CA GLY A 128 0.95 6.57 20.07
C GLY A 128 1.99 5.56 19.59
N ARG A 129 1.77 4.90 18.45
CA ARG A 129 2.64 3.85 17.93
C ARG A 129 3.70 4.33 16.97
N ASP A 130 3.37 5.30 16.14
CA ASP A 130 4.29 5.78 15.12
C ASP A 130 4.46 7.28 15.18
N LYS A 131 5.37 7.70 16.03
CA LYS A 131 5.71 9.11 16.19
C LYS A 131 6.50 9.66 15.01
N ARG A 132 7.08 8.78 14.19
CA ARG A 132 7.90 9.16 13.04
C ARG A 132 7.09 9.30 11.76
N GLY A 133 5.89 8.74 11.73
CA GLY A 133 5.02 8.81 10.56
C GLY A 133 4.51 10.23 10.35
N THR A 134 4.41 10.64 9.10
CA THR A 134 3.99 11.99 8.72
C THR A 134 2.50 12.12 8.49
N GLY A 135 1.78 10.99 8.34
CA GLY A 135 0.39 10.99 7.92
C GLY A 135 0.19 11.27 6.43
N LEU A 136 1.26 11.24 5.64
CA LEU A 136 1.19 11.50 4.20
C LEU A 136 1.19 10.24 3.34
N GLY A 137 1.61 9.10 3.89
CA GLY A 137 1.79 7.86 3.11
C GLY A 137 0.55 7.43 2.35
N LEU A 138 -0.61 7.41 3.00
CA LEU A 138 -1.85 6.97 2.35
C LEU A 138 -2.40 8.01 1.38
N SER A 139 -2.26 9.30 1.65
CA SER A 139 -2.69 10.33 0.70
C SER A 139 -1.85 10.28 -0.57
N ILE A 140 -0.56 10.04 -0.46
CA ILE A 140 0.33 9.86 -1.62
C ILE A 140 -0.06 8.60 -2.40
N VAL A 141 -0.35 7.50 -1.71
CA VAL A 141 -0.79 6.26 -2.35
C VAL A 141 -2.04 6.51 -3.20
N LYS A 142 -3.03 7.17 -2.63
CA LYS A 142 -4.28 7.47 -3.35
C LYS A 142 -4.02 8.35 -4.56
N GLU A 143 -3.22 9.39 -4.43
CA GLU A 143 -2.88 10.29 -5.53
C GLU A 143 -2.19 9.55 -6.68
N ILE A 144 -1.25 8.66 -6.36
CA ILE A 144 -0.55 7.88 -7.38
C ILE A 144 -1.52 6.94 -8.12
N VAL A 145 -2.35 6.21 -7.37
CA VAL A 145 -3.30 5.27 -7.98
C VAL A 145 -4.29 6.03 -8.86
N GLU A 146 -4.82 7.15 -8.40
CA GLU A 146 -5.75 7.97 -9.17
C GLU A 146 -5.10 8.60 -10.40
N ALA A 147 -3.82 8.96 -10.32
CA ALA A 147 -3.07 9.47 -11.46
C ALA A 147 -2.95 8.44 -12.58
N HIS A 148 -3.04 7.15 -12.23
CA HIS A 148 -3.07 6.05 -13.20
C HIS A 148 -4.47 5.76 -13.75
N ASP A 149 -5.48 6.54 -13.37
CA ASP A 149 -6.90 6.25 -13.64
C ASP A 149 -7.32 4.88 -13.10
N GLU A 150 -6.78 4.51 -11.94
CA GLU A 150 -7.07 3.25 -11.27
C GLU A 150 -7.77 3.51 -9.95
N ASN A 151 -8.17 2.45 -9.27
CA ASN A 151 -8.93 2.55 -8.03
C ASN A 151 -8.19 1.92 -6.87
N ILE A 152 -8.33 2.50 -5.69
CA ILE A 152 -7.88 1.89 -4.45
C ILE A 152 -9.03 1.92 -3.44
N ASN A 153 -9.22 0.81 -2.75
CA ASN A 153 -10.25 0.65 -1.74
C ASN A 153 -9.65 0.10 -0.45
N VAL A 154 -10.31 0.40 0.65
CA VAL A 154 -9.94 -0.11 1.96
C VAL A 154 -11.13 -0.84 2.58
N ILE A 155 -10.86 -2.02 3.13
CA ILE A 155 -11.84 -2.80 3.90
C ILE A 155 -11.20 -3.01 5.26
N SER A 156 -11.84 -2.56 6.31
CA SER A 156 -11.26 -2.66 7.65
C SER A 156 -12.34 -2.94 8.69
N THR A 157 -11.96 -3.74 9.68
CA THR A 157 -12.78 -4.01 10.85
C THR A 157 -11.91 -3.79 12.08
N GLU A 158 -12.31 -2.87 12.93
CA GLU A 158 -11.58 -2.55 14.15
C GLU A 158 -11.38 -3.81 15.00
N GLY A 159 -10.15 -4.04 15.44
CA GLY A 159 -9.78 -5.21 16.22
C GLY A 159 -9.51 -6.45 15.39
N VAL A 160 -9.75 -6.44 14.09
CA VAL A 160 -9.58 -7.59 13.21
C VAL A 160 -8.45 -7.38 12.20
N GLY A 161 -8.46 -6.27 11.48
CA GLY A 161 -7.42 -5.96 10.50
C GLY A 161 -7.88 -5.05 9.39
N THR A 162 -6.99 -4.82 8.43
CA THR A 162 -7.21 -3.91 7.32
C THR A 162 -6.70 -4.51 6.02
N GLU A 163 -7.48 -4.34 4.95
CA GLU A 163 -7.09 -4.77 3.61
C GLU A 163 -7.18 -3.57 2.66
N PHE A 164 -6.08 -3.29 1.94
CA PHE A 164 -6.07 -2.33 0.84
C PHE A 164 -6.02 -3.10 -0.46
N ILE A 165 -6.89 -2.72 -1.40
CA ILE A 165 -6.95 -3.36 -2.73
C ILE A 165 -6.85 -2.25 -3.78
N PHE A 166 -5.89 -2.36 -4.70
CA PHE A 166 -5.80 -1.44 -5.83
C PHE A 166 -5.65 -2.21 -7.13
N THR A 167 -5.96 -1.52 -8.23
CA THR A 167 -5.95 -2.12 -9.57
C THR A 167 -4.86 -1.50 -10.43
N LEU A 168 -4.37 -2.29 -11.38
CA LEU A 168 -3.49 -1.84 -12.45
C LEU A 168 -3.93 -2.52 -13.74
N THR A 169 -3.66 -1.87 -14.87
CA THR A 169 -3.99 -2.42 -16.18
C THR A 169 -2.95 -3.47 -16.58
N LEU A 170 -3.41 -4.62 -17.07
CA LEU A 170 -2.53 -5.66 -17.59
C LEU A 170 -1.95 -5.25 -18.95
N THR A 171 -0.75 -5.73 -19.25
CA THR A 171 -0.12 -5.51 -20.56
C THR A 171 -0.77 -6.32 -21.65
#